data_70f39033df89d34ad8c7e04512a6d99d
#
_entry.id   70f39033df89d34ad8c7e04512a6d99d
#
_cell.length_a   1.000
_cell.length_b   1.000
_cell.length_c   1.000
_cell.angle_alpha   90.00
_cell.angle_beta   90.00
_cell.angle_gamma   90.00
#
_symmetry.space_group_name_H-M   'P 1'
#
loop_
_entity.id
_entity.type
_entity.pdbx_description
1 polymer ?
#
loop_
_entity_poly.entity_id
_entity_poly.type
_entity_poly.pdbx_seq_one_letter_code
_entity_poly.pdbx_strand_id
1 'polypeptide(L)'
;MESPPLTRPDAAATTAASSEAGLKMAGLVEPEIVAACEQAVLRLYHALDRADYATVLAQFAAEGTWQRGPALLRGRQQILAALEKRSATQVIRHVASNFLWSARDGQEVMAAFYLTVYHSDAGAPVALPVAIDRPFLAGDAACRLTCEADGRWRIRHMAFDRVFEFPA
;
A
#
# COMPACT_ATOMS: atom_id res chain seq x y z
N MET A 1 43.20 -8.17 1.63
CA MET A 1 42.32 -7.86 0.49
C MET A 1 41.13 -7.15 1.10
N GLU A 2 41.25 -5.82 1.22
CA GLU A 2 40.24 -4.96 1.84
C GLU A 2 39.17 -4.66 0.83
N SER A 3 37.90 -4.90 1.19
CA SER A 3 36.74 -4.51 0.38
C SER A 3 36.58 -2.99 0.41
N PRO A 4 36.32 -2.34 -0.72
CA PRO A 4 36.11 -0.88 -0.75
C PRO A 4 34.79 -0.51 -0.05
N PRO A 5 34.73 0.70 0.55
CA PRO A 5 33.52 1.17 1.20
C PRO A 5 32.42 1.44 0.16
N LEU A 6 31.19 0.98 0.49
CA LEU A 6 29.98 1.27 -0.27
C LEU A 6 29.71 2.79 -0.22
N THR A 7 30.05 3.48 -1.27
CA THR A 7 29.60 4.85 -1.49
C THR A 7 28.15 4.82 -1.98
N ARG A 8 27.26 5.40 -1.19
CA ARG A 8 25.88 5.69 -1.63
C ARG A 8 25.97 6.61 -2.86
N PRO A 9 25.33 6.30 -3.98
CA PRO A 9 25.15 7.27 -5.05
C PRO A 9 24.23 8.39 -4.54
N ASP A 10 24.62 9.64 -4.78
CA ASP A 10 23.76 10.80 -4.61
C ASP A 10 22.50 10.61 -5.48
N ALA A 11 21.44 10.12 -4.87
CA ALA A 11 20.13 10.13 -5.48
C ALA A 11 19.64 11.56 -5.48
N ALA A 12 19.50 12.10 -6.68
CA ALA A 12 18.96 13.42 -6.96
C ALA A 12 17.73 13.68 -6.09
N ALA A 13 17.80 14.76 -5.34
CA ALA A 13 16.72 15.32 -4.54
C ALA A 13 15.51 15.62 -5.43
N THR A 14 14.55 14.72 -5.49
CA THR A 14 13.19 15.04 -5.93
C THR A 14 12.29 13.91 -5.44
N THR A 15 11.42 14.22 -4.52
CA THR A 15 10.29 13.43 -3.98
C THR A 15 10.44 12.83 -2.58
N ALA A 16 11.55 12.95 -1.88
CA ALA A 16 11.65 12.54 -0.47
C ALA A 16 11.00 13.54 0.52
N ALA A 17 10.46 14.66 0.06
CA ALA A 17 9.90 15.69 0.93
C ALA A 17 8.52 15.34 1.54
N SER A 18 7.90 14.23 1.16
CA SER A 18 6.56 13.88 1.65
C SER A 18 6.56 12.88 2.81
N SER A 19 7.65 12.16 3.08
CA SER A 19 7.68 11.12 4.11
C SER A 19 8.26 11.58 5.45
N GLU A 20 9.17 12.55 5.47
CA GLU A 20 9.81 12.99 6.72
C GLU A 20 9.07 14.10 7.47
N ALA A 21 8.21 14.87 6.81
CA ALA A 21 7.47 15.96 7.45
C ALA A 21 6.32 15.53 8.37
N GLY A 22 5.97 14.27 8.42
CA GLY A 22 4.80 13.74 9.14
C GLY A 22 5.09 13.02 10.46
N LEU A 23 6.32 12.67 10.76
CA LEU A 23 6.64 11.88 11.97
C LEU A 23 6.95 12.74 13.21
N LYS A 24 6.43 13.96 13.28
CA LYS A 24 6.38 14.70 14.55
C LYS A 24 5.39 14.00 15.47
N MET A 25 5.87 13.45 16.58
CA MET A 25 5.17 12.91 17.75
C MET A 25 3.66 13.20 17.76
N ALA A 26 2.94 12.53 16.87
CA ALA A 26 1.49 12.46 16.92
C ALA A 26 1.12 11.53 18.08
N GLY A 27 0.08 11.85 18.85
CA GLY A 27 -0.33 11.07 20.00
C GLY A 27 -0.56 9.59 19.68
N LEU A 28 -0.53 8.75 20.71
CA LEU A 28 -0.90 7.34 20.58
C LEU A 28 -2.33 7.23 20.04
N VAL A 29 -2.53 6.32 19.11
CA VAL A 29 -3.86 5.99 18.59
C VAL A 29 -4.51 4.96 19.49
N GLU A 30 -5.77 5.15 19.84
CA GLU A 30 -6.53 4.19 20.64
C GLU A 30 -6.54 2.82 19.98
N PRO A 31 -6.38 1.71 20.75
CA PRO A 31 -6.25 0.36 20.17
C PRO A 31 -7.42 -0.05 19.27
N GLU A 32 -8.65 0.37 19.59
CA GLU A 32 -9.84 0.08 18.80
C GLU A 32 -9.80 0.80 17.45
N ILE A 33 -9.26 2.00 17.41
CA ILE A 33 -9.07 2.77 16.17
C ILE A 33 -7.98 2.10 15.32
N VAL A 34 -6.86 1.70 15.94
CA VAL A 34 -5.78 0.94 15.27
C VAL A 34 -6.36 -0.31 14.63
N ALA A 35 -7.11 -1.11 15.40
CA ALA A 35 -7.72 -2.35 14.90
C ALA A 35 -8.66 -2.09 13.72
N ALA A 36 -9.50 -1.05 13.79
CA ALA A 36 -10.42 -0.69 12.70
C ALA A 36 -9.67 -0.24 11.43
N CYS A 37 -8.64 0.59 11.59
CA CYS A 37 -7.80 1.09 10.49
C CYS A 37 -6.98 -0.04 9.85
N GLU A 38 -6.37 -0.91 10.65
CA GLU A 38 -5.61 -2.06 10.16
C GLU A 38 -6.51 -3.03 9.39
N GLN A 39 -7.71 -3.30 9.90
CA GLN A 39 -8.70 -4.11 9.19
C GLN A 39 -9.09 -3.51 7.84
N ALA A 40 -9.18 -2.18 7.70
CA ALA A 40 -9.45 -1.56 6.41
C ALA A 40 -8.31 -1.80 5.41
N VAL A 41 -7.05 -1.66 5.83
CA VAL A 41 -5.87 -1.93 4.99
C VAL A 41 -5.78 -3.41 4.63
N LEU A 42 -5.94 -4.32 5.60
CA LEU A 42 -5.87 -5.76 5.35
C LEU A 42 -6.99 -6.23 4.42
N ARG A 43 -8.23 -5.76 4.61
CA ARG A 43 -9.36 -6.07 3.71
C ARG A 43 -9.12 -5.57 2.29
N LEU A 44 -8.51 -4.40 2.13
CA LEU A 44 -8.12 -3.89 0.81
C LEU A 44 -7.20 -4.88 0.10
N TYR A 45 -6.11 -5.31 0.73
CA TYR A 45 -5.16 -6.23 0.10
C TYR A 45 -5.74 -7.63 -0.11
N HIS A 46 -6.51 -8.16 0.85
CA HIS A 46 -7.22 -9.42 0.67
C HIS A 46 -8.20 -9.41 -0.51
N ALA A 47 -8.93 -8.31 -0.68
CA ALA A 47 -9.86 -8.15 -1.80
C ALA A 47 -9.10 -7.96 -3.12
N LEU A 48 -8.01 -7.18 -3.10
CA LEU A 48 -7.15 -6.95 -4.26
C LEU A 48 -6.53 -8.25 -4.79
N ASP A 49 -6.13 -9.15 -3.91
CA ASP A 49 -5.57 -10.47 -4.23
C ASP A 49 -6.59 -11.41 -4.89
N ARG A 50 -7.88 -11.12 -4.74
CA ARG A 50 -8.99 -11.91 -5.26
C ARG A 50 -9.74 -11.22 -6.39
N ALA A 51 -9.26 -10.05 -6.83
CA ALA A 51 -9.94 -9.18 -7.80
C ALA A 51 -11.37 -8.77 -7.36
N ASP A 52 -11.67 -8.78 -6.06
CA ASP A 52 -12.92 -8.25 -5.50
C ASP A 52 -12.81 -6.72 -5.41
N TYR A 53 -12.99 -6.07 -6.56
CA TYR A 53 -12.81 -4.63 -6.68
C TYR A 53 -13.91 -3.85 -5.95
N ALA A 54 -15.08 -4.41 -5.75
CA ALA A 54 -16.13 -3.78 -4.97
C ALA A 54 -15.69 -3.60 -3.50
N THR A 55 -15.13 -4.64 -2.91
CA THR A 55 -14.58 -4.58 -1.55
C THR A 55 -13.35 -3.66 -1.47
N VAL A 56 -12.46 -3.67 -2.49
CA VAL A 56 -11.33 -2.71 -2.56
C VAL A 56 -11.83 -1.27 -2.49
N LEU A 57 -12.79 -0.91 -3.34
CA LEU A 57 -13.35 0.44 -3.40
C LEU A 57 -14.07 0.85 -2.12
N ALA A 58 -14.69 -0.11 -1.41
CA ALA A 58 -15.36 0.16 -0.14
C ALA A 58 -14.38 0.58 0.98
N GLN A 59 -13.08 0.24 0.86
CA GLN A 59 -12.06 0.68 1.82
C GLN A 59 -11.59 2.11 1.57
N PHE A 60 -11.85 2.69 0.39
CA PHE A 60 -11.50 4.09 0.12
C PHE A 60 -12.66 5.03 0.47
N ALA A 61 -12.34 6.21 0.98
CA ALA A 61 -13.26 7.34 0.99
C ALA A 61 -13.72 7.67 -0.45
N ALA A 62 -14.86 8.34 -0.61
CA ALA A 62 -15.39 8.65 -1.94
C ALA A 62 -14.36 9.37 -2.82
N GLU A 63 -13.71 10.40 -2.26
CA GLU A 63 -12.64 11.18 -2.89
C GLU A 63 -11.24 10.69 -2.51
N GLY A 64 -11.12 9.44 -2.06
CA GLY A 64 -9.84 8.83 -1.71
C GLY A 64 -8.88 8.78 -2.89
N THR A 65 -7.59 8.83 -2.61
CA THR A 65 -6.55 8.83 -3.64
C THR A 65 -5.59 7.67 -3.46
N TRP A 66 -5.09 7.15 -4.56
CA TRP A 66 -4.09 6.09 -4.57
C TRP A 66 -2.94 6.45 -5.51
N GLN A 67 -1.75 6.65 -4.94
CA GLN A 67 -0.52 6.80 -5.71
C GLN A 67 -0.02 5.42 -6.13
N ARG A 68 -0.01 5.15 -7.43
CA ARG A 68 0.51 3.89 -8.02
C ARG A 68 1.63 4.20 -8.99
N GLY A 69 2.89 4.13 -8.52
CA GLY A 69 4.02 4.60 -9.28
C GLY A 69 3.83 6.08 -9.65
N PRO A 70 3.99 6.50 -10.92
CA PRO A 70 3.81 7.90 -11.32
C PRO A 70 2.35 8.35 -11.36
N ALA A 71 1.38 7.43 -11.34
CA ALA A 71 -0.03 7.75 -11.48
C ALA A 71 -0.69 8.01 -10.11
N LEU A 72 -1.35 9.16 -9.98
CA LEU A 72 -2.22 9.48 -8.86
C LEU A 72 -3.67 9.29 -9.29
N LEU A 73 -4.28 8.20 -8.81
CA LEU A 73 -5.69 7.88 -9.05
C LEU A 73 -6.55 8.65 -8.03
N ARG A 74 -7.59 9.34 -8.51
CA ARG A 74 -8.48 10.17 -7.68
C ARG A 74 -9.90 9.63 -7.71
N GLY A 75 -10.44 9.38 -6.52
CA GLY A 75 -11.78 8.84 -6.35
C GLY A 75 -11.92 7.38 -6.80
N ARG A 76 -12.99 6.75 -6.36
CA ARG A 76 -13.26 5.33 -6.60
C ARG A 76 -13.35 4.97 -8.09
N GLN A 77 -13.84 5.90 -8.93
CA GLN A 77 -13.98 5.64 -10.36
C GLN A 77 -12.63 5.45 -11.07
N GLN A 78 -11.64 6.33 -10.83
CA GLN A 78 -10.31 6.18 -11.41
C GLN A 78 -9.57 4.97 -10.85
N ILE A 79 -9.77 4.68 -9.55
CA ILE A 79 -9.22 3.48 -8.92
C ILE A 79 -9.79 2.23 -9.60
N LEU A 80 -11.11 2.15 -9.79
CA LEU A 80 -11.74 1.01 -10.49
C LEU A 80 -11.20 0.84 -11.90
N ALA A 81 -11.18 1.91 -12.70
CA ALA A 81 -10.70 1.86 -14.08
C ALA A 81 -9.23 1.40 -14.20
N ALA A 82 -8.41 1.66 -13.18
CA ALA A 82 -7.04 1.16 -13.12
C ALA A 82 -6.97 -0.32 -12.70
N LEU A 83 -7.87 -0.76 -11.82
CA LEU A 83 -7.95 -2.15 -11.35
C LEU A 83 -8.48 -3.09 -12.44
N GLU A 84 -9.44 -2.65 -13.26
CA GLU A 84 -10.00 -3.43 -14.37
C GLU A 84 -8.99 -3.75 -15.47
N LYS A 85 -7.87 -3.03 -15.52
CA LYS A 85 -6.76 -3.29 -16.46
C LYS A 85 -5.82 -4.42 -16.00
N ARG A 86 -6.02 -4.94 -14.78
CA ARG A 86 -5.19 -6.03 -14.25
C ARG A 86 -5.48 -7.33 -14.99
N SER A 87 -4.45 -8.15 -15.18
CA SER A 87 -4.63 -9.48 -15.76
C SER A 87 -5.57 -10.34 -14.92
N ALA A 88 -6.47 -11.04 -15.58
CA ALA A 88 -7.38 -11.99 -14.94
C ALA A 88 -6.69 -13.33 -14.58
N THR A 89 -5.49 -13.58 -15.11
CA THR A 89 -4.74 -14.83 -14.92
C THR A 89 -3.63 -14.71 -13.87
N GLN A 90 -3.44 -13.50 -13.30
CA GLN A 90 -2.41 -13.28 -12.30
C GLN A 90 -2.73 -13.98 -10.97
N VAL A 91 -1.71 -14.57 -10.38
CA VAL A 91 -1.70 -15.02 -9.00
C VAL A 91 -0.87 -14.03 -8.19
N ILE A 92 -1.48 -13.36 -7.21
CA ILE A 92 -0.82 -12.28 -6.48
C ILE A 92 -1.12 -12.39 -4.98
N ARG A 93 -0.15 -12.02 -4.16
CA ARG A 93 -0.31 -11.86 -2.70
C ARG A 93 0.43 -10.61 -2.23
N HIS A 94 -0.30 -9.81 -1.47
CA HIS A 94 0.24 -8.65 -0.78
C HIS A 94 0.43 -8.99 0.69
N VAL A 95 1.64 -8.77 1.21
CA VAL A 95 1.99 -8.95 2.61
C VAL A 95 2.30 -7.59 3.21
N ALA A 96 1.35 -7.03 3.94
CA ALA A 96 1.54 -5.81 4.71
C ALA A 96 2.02 -6.17 6.12
N SER A 97 3.09 -5.52 6.58
CA SER A 97 3.72 -5.82 7.85
C SER A 97 4.37 -4.57 8.49
N ASN A 98 4.78 -4.68 9.74
CA ASN A 98 5.51 -3.64 10.46
C ASN A 98 4.78 -2.29 10.50
N PHE A 99 3.50 -2.33 10.85
CA PHE A 99 2.69 -1.12 10.95
C PHE A 99 3.15 -0.20 12.07
N LEU A 100 3.31 1.07 11.74
CA LEU A 100 3.46 2.18 12.67
C LEU A 100 2.26 3.10 12.51
N TRP A 101 1.53 3.31 13.59
CA TRP A 101 0.31 4.11 13.62
C TRP A 101 0.54 5.44 14.33
N SER A 102 -0.03 6.50 13.82
CA SER A 102 0.01 7.83 14.44
C SER A 102 -1.30 8.58 14.23
N ALA A 103 -1.78 9.25 15.29
CA ALA A 103 -2.91 10.15 15.18
C ALA A 103 -2.45 11.52 14.70
N ARG A 104 -3.24 12.17 13.84
CA ARG A 104 -2.95 13.52 13.38
C ARG A 104 -3.77 14.57 14.11
N ASP A 105 -5.08 14.38 14.25
CA ASP A 105 -6.01 15.37 14.85
C ASP A 105 -7.34 14.76 15.28
N GLY A 106 -7.34 13.58 15.86
CA GLY A 106 -8.55 12.92 16.39
C GLY A 106 -9.53 12.37 15.36
N GLN A 107 -9.47 12.81 14.10
CA GLN A 107 -10.29 12.31 12.99
C GLN A 107 -9.49 11.69 11.85
N GLU A 108 -8.18 11.85 11.85
CA GLU A 108 -7.25 11.26 10.88
C GLU A 108 -6.23 10.39 11.58
N VAL A 109 -6.00 9.22 11.01
CA VAL A 109 -4.95 8.29 11.41
C VAL A 109 -4.04 8.04 10.23
N MET A 110 -2.75 8.01 10.48
CA MET A 110 -1.72 7.67 9.51
C MET A 110 -1.10 6.32 9.86
N ALA A 111 -0.80 5.52 8.86
CA ALA A 111 0.03 4.34 8.98
C ALA A 111 1.21 4.41 8.01
N ALA A 112 2.38 4.00 8.49
CA ALA A 112 3.50 3.57 7.66
C ALA A 112 3.69 2.07 7.88
N PHE A 113 3.98 1.32 6.82
CA PHE A 113 4.14 -0.13 6.89
C PHE A 113 4.97 -0.65 5.72
N TYR A 114 5.50 -1.86 5.84
CA TYR A 114 6.18 -2.51 4.73
C TYR A 114 5.19 -3.32 3.90
N LEU A 115 5.36 -3.26 2.59
CA LEU A 115 4.57 -4.04 1.64
C LEU A 115 5.50 -4.90 0.79
N THR A 116 5.31 -6.22 0.88
CA THR A 116 5.94 -7.19 0.00
C THR A 116 4.87 -7.80 -0.89
N VAL A 117 5.15 -7.89 -2.19
CA VAL A 117 4.21 -8.45 -3.17
C VAL A 117 4.85 -9.63 -3.87
N TYR A 118 4.16 -10.76 -3.87
CA TYR A 118 4.46 -11.93 -4.69
C TYR A 118 3.50 -11.94 -5.87
N HIS A 119 4.02 -12.19 -7.06
CA HIS A 119 3.23 -12.13 -8.29
C HIS A 119 3.71 -13.15 -9.30
N SER A 120 2.77 -13.81 -9.95
CA SER A 120 2.99 -14.66 -11.11
C SER A 120 1.85 -14.44 -12.10
N ASP A 121 2.15 -14.35 -13.36
CA ASP A 121 1.15 -14.27 -14.43
C ASP A 121 1.65 -15.03 -15.67
N ALA A 122 1.05 -16.16 -15.94
CA ALA A 122 1.40 -17.02 -17.07
C ALA A 122 0.58 -16.68 -18.34
N GLY A 123 -0.29 -15.66 -18.30
CA GLY A 123 -1.20 -15.32 -19.39
C GLY A 123 -2.34 -16.34 -19.62
N ALA A 124 -2.41 -17.39 -18.79
CA ALA A 124 -3.45 -18.40 -18.77
C ALA A 124 -3.71 -18.86 -17.33
N PRO A 125 -4.91 -19.41 -17.02
CA PRO A 125 -5.18 -19.98 -15.70
C PRO A 125 -4.18 -21.10 -15.37
N VAL A 126 -3.65 -21.07 -14.15
CA VAL A 126 -2.67 -22.04 -13.65
C VAL A 126 -3.21 -22.80 -12.44
N ALA A 127 -2.75 -24.03 -12.27
CA ALA A 127 -3.04 -24.81 -11.06
C ALA A 127 -2.20 -24.25 -9.89
N LEU A 128 -2.79 -24.25 -8.70
CA LEU A 128 -2.09 -23.91 -7.47
C LEU A 128 -1.50 -25.18 -6.81
N PRO A 129 -0.36 -25.09 -6.12
CA PRO A 129 0.44 -23.86 -5.89
C PRO A 129 1.31 -23.47 -7.10
N VAL A 130 1.56 -22.16 -7.25
CA VAL A 130 2.51 -21.64 -8.24
C VAL A 130 3.88 -21.52 -7.59
N ALA A 131 4.91 -22.02 -8.26
CA ALA A 131 6.29 -21.87 -7.79
C ALA A 131 6.78 -20.44 -8.04
N ILE A 132 7.36 -19.82 -7.04
CA ILE A 132 8.03 -18.52 -7.11
C ILE A 132 9.30 -18.58 -6.26
N ASP A 133 10.33 -17.89 -6.68
CA ASP A 133 11.65 -17.88 -6.02
C ASP A 133 11.91 -16.61 -5.22
N ARG A 134 11.19 -15.52 -5.53
CA ARG A 134 11.41 -14.19 -4.93
C ARG A 134 10.15 -13.34 -4.96
N PRO A 135 10.09 -12.27 -4.15
CA PRO A 135 9.05 -11.26 -4.30
C PRO A 135 9.11 -10.58 -5.68
N PHE A 136 7.99 -10.06 -6.11
CA PHE A 136 7.89 -9.20 -7.30
C PHE A 136 8.36 -7.77 -6.99
N LEU A 137 7.98 -7.26 -5.81
CA LEU A 137 8.43 -5.99 -5.28
C LEU A 137 8.37 -5.98 -3.75
N ALA A 138 9.18 -5.11 -3.14
CA ALA A 138 9.07 -4.78 -1.74
C ALA A 138 9.42 -3.30 -1.53
N GLY A 139 8.80 -2.67 -0.54
CA GLY A 139 9.03 -1.27 -0.24
C GLY A 139 8.18 -0.74 0.89
N ASP A 140 8.19 0.58 1.01
CA ASP A 140 7.49 1.33 2.02
C ASP A 140 6.10 1.73 1.53
N ALA A 141 5.10 1.52 2.35
CA ALA A 141 3.74 1.94 2.10
C ALA A 141 3.28 2.90 3.18
N ALA A 142 2.48 3.85 2.80
CA ALA A 142 1.85 4.78 3.72
C ALA A 142 0.38 4.96 3.38
N CYS A 143 -0.46 5.07 4.39
CA CYS A 143 -1.84 5.44 4.19
C CYS A 143 -2.33 6.41 5.25
N ARG A 144 -3.32 7.22 4.87
CA ARG A 144 -4.07 8.11 5.71
C ARG A 144 -5.52 7.69 5.68
N LEU A 145 -6.10 7.47 6.85
CA LEU A 145 -7.49 7.08 7.02
C LEU A 145 -8.25 8.16 7.77
N THR A 146 -9.54 8.26 7.47
CA THR A 146 -10.47 9.17 8.14
C THR A 146 -11.70 8.38 8.58
N CYS A 147 -12.26 8.77 9.73
CA CYS A 147 -13.56 8.27 10.16
C CYS A 147 -14.66 9.04 9.45
N GLU A 148 -15.52 8.34 8.72
CA GLU A 148 -16.66 8.97 8.04
C GLU A 148 -17.92 8.99 8.92
N ALA A 149 -18.96 9.68 8.48
CA ALA A 149 -20.20 9.86 9.25
C ALA A 149 -20.90 8.55 9.65
N ASP A 150 -20.63 7.45 8.92
CA ASP A 150 -21.15 6.11 9.24
C ASP A 150 -20.29 5.36 10.28
N GLY A 151 -19.30 6.02 10.88
CA GLY A 151 -18.40 5.46 11.88
C GLY A 151 -17.33 4.54 11.31
N ARG A 152 -17.20 4.43 9.99
CA ARG A 152 -16.19 3.57 9.36
C ARG A 152 -14.94 4.35 9.01
N TRP A 153 -13.79 3.74 9.29
CA TRP A 153 -12.50 4.23 8.84
C TRP A 153 -12.25 3.85 7.39
N ARG A 154 -11.97 4.87 6.55
CA ARG A 154 -11.68 4.68 5.13
C ARG A 154 -10.40 5.37 4.73
N ILE A 155 -9.74 4.81 3.73
CA ILE A 155 -8.48 5.31 3.18
C ILE A 155 -8.75 6.60 2.40
N ARG A 156 -8.19 7.69 2.88
CA ARG A 156 -8.20 9.00 2.23
C ARG A 156 -7.05 9.14 1.24
N HIS A 157 -5.92 8.54 1.57
CA HIS A 157 -4.75 8.52 0.69
C HIS A 157 -3.96 7.23 0.94
N MET A 158 -3.42 6.65 -0.13
CA MET A 158 -2.49 5.52 -0.08
C MET A 158 -1.38 5.76 -1.08
N ALA A 159 -0.14 5.47 -0.68
CA ALA A 159 1.04 5.54 -1.50
C ALA A 159 1.93 4.32 -1.25
N PHE A 160 2.79 4.02 -2.23
CA PHE A 160 3.81 2.98 -2.13
C PHE A 160 5.05 3.44 -2.86
N ASP A 161 6.19 3.34 -2.18
CA ASP A 161 7.52 3.62 -2.70
C ASP A 161 8.34 2.33 -2.73
N ARG A 162 8.83 1.95 -3.93
CA ARG A 162 9.65 0.75 -4.09
C ARG A 162 11.03 0.98 -3.50
N VAL A 163 11.44 0.07 -2.58
CA VAL A 163 12.77 0.08 -1.97
C VAL A 163 13.69 -0.97 -2.60
N PHE A 164 13.13 -2.13 -2.97
CA PHE A 164 13.88 -3.20 -3.59
C PHE A 164 13.35 -3.51 -5.00
N GLU A 165 14.29 -3.67 -5.93
CA GLU A 165 14.05 -4.24 -7.24
C GLU A 165 14.66 -5.65 -7.28
N PHE A 166 13.90 -6.57 -7.85
CA PHE A 166 14.36 -7.94 -8.05
C PHE A 166 14.62 -8.10 -9.55
N PRO A 167 15.90 -8.26 -9.98
CA PRO A 167 16.22 -8.43 -11.40
C PRO A 167 15.51 -9.64 -11.98
N ALA A 168 15.18 -9.58 -13.27
CA ALA A 168 14.47 -10.64 -14.00
C ALA A 168 15.29 -11.93 -14.08
#